data_721c533fde91cd2eda9768ee787854fc
#
_entry.id   721c533fde91cd2eda9768ee787854fc
#
_cell.length_a   1.000
_cell.length_b   1.000
_cell.length_c   1.000
_cell.angle_alpha   90.00
_cell.angle_beta   90.00
_cell.angle_gamma   90.00
#
_symmetry.space_group_name_H-M   'P 1'
#
loop_
_entity.id
_entity.type
_entity.pdbx_description
1 polymer ?
#
loop_
_entity_poly.entity_id
_entity_poly.type
_entity_poly.pdbx_seq_one_letter_code
_entity_poly.pdbx_strand_id
1 'polypeptide(L)'
;LSCILGAFGDSHIFNVTREKVAFLKYLHADARSYIQASLALRYVPFFSYYLPFLLLAAWLFGAPLWQGAAAWVLLAAFRMMSEAFHLFVFDRTGRVLVRSTGYAWLVIAVGLAGAYVPPLLGLDWHMGLAAFLLHPASISAFAAAGALCLYYIAAGYPGYARKLPRSLDLNFLLSSMLKTASGSSFKEVEVREADAALSSEALAKLQRLKGYDYLNALFFARHRRQLLRPVWYRLAAAALAFAAAAAL
;
A
#
# COMPACT_ATOMS: atom_id res chain seq x y z
N LEU A 1 7.74 9.36 -9.58
CA LEU A 1 7.88 10.17 -8.36
C LEU A 1 6.84 9.79 -7.30
N SER A 2 5.54 9.80 -7.59
CA SER A 2 4.48 9.50 -6.62
C SER A 2 4.65 8.14 -5.93
N CYS A 3 5.07 7.09 -6.63
CA CYS A 3 5.32 5.78 -6.04
C CYS A 3 6.51 5.78 -5.07
N ILE A 4 7.58 6.54 -5.40
CA ILE A 4 8.75 6.67 -4.53
C ILE A 4 8.37 7.43 -3.25
N LEU A 5 7.65 8.54 -3.40
CA LEU A 5 7.18 9.33 -2.25
C LEU A 5 6.17 8.58 -1.40
N GLY A 6 5.24 7.85 -2.04
CA GLY A 6 4.32 6.96 -1.35
C GLY A 6 5.02 5.85 -0.58
N ALA A 7 6.18 5.39 -1.05
CA ALA A 7 6.99 4.42 -0.32
C ALA A 7 7.52 5.00 1.01
N PHE A 8 7.92 6.27 1.03
CA PHE A 8 8.39 6.94 2.25
C PHE A 8 7.23 7.40 3.16
N GLY A 9 6.04 7.62 2.61
CA GLY A 9 4.87 8.05 3.38
C GLY A 9 4.18 6.96 4.20
N ASP A 10 4.47 5.68 3.94
CA ASP A 10 3.86 4.54 4.63
C ASP A 10 4.92 3.49 5.00
N SER A 11 4.75 2.86 6.15
CA SER A 11 5.58 1.73 6.58
C SER A 11 4.71 0.58 7.08
N HIS A 12 4.90 -0.59 6.50
CA HIS A 12 4.17 -1.78 6.91
C HIS A 12 4.66 -2.31 8.26
N ILE A 13 5.94 -2.14 8.57
CA ILE A 13 6.53 -2.56 9.84
C ILE A 13 5.90 -1.80 11.02
N PHE A 14 5.53 -0.53 10.84
CA PHE A 14 4.95 0.30 11.90
C PHE A 14 3.44 0.49 11.79
N ASN A 15 2.80 -0.09 10.79
CA ASN A 15 1.36 -0.11 10.73
C ASN A 15 0.80 -0.99 11.84
N VAL A 16 -0.16 -0.45 12.63
CA VAL A 16 -0.77 -1.15 13.76
C VAL A 16 -2.08 -1.76 13.30
N THR A 17 -2.10 -3.09 13.21
CA THR A 17 -3.30 -3.87 12.92
C THR A 17 -3.71 -4.67 14.16
N ARG A 18 -4.96 -5.09 14.23
CA ARG A 18 -5.49 -5.90 15.34
C ARG A 18 -4.72 -7.20 15.49
N GLU A 19 -4.48 -7.86 14.36
CA GLU A 19 -3.76 -9.12 14.26
C GLU A 19 -2.34 -8.97 14.81
N LYS A 20 -1.66 -7.90 14.43
CA LYS A 20 -0.30 -7.62 14.89
C LYS A 20 -0.23 -7.42 16.41
N VAL A 21 -1.19 -6.69 16.98
CA VAL A 21 -1.29 -6.53 18.42
C VAL A 21 -1.59 -7.87 19.10
N ALA A 22 -2.54 -8.64 18.56
CA ALA A 22 -2.88 -9.96 19.09
C ALA A 22 -1.65 -10.90 19.10
N PHE A 23 -0.97 -11.03 17.98
CA PHE A 23 0.18 -11.93 17.87
C PHE A 23 1.37 -11.49 18.72
N LEU A 24 1.74 -10.21 18.68
CA LEU A 24 2.97 -9.74 19.31
C LEU A 24 2.79 -9.40 20.79
N LYS A 25 1.61 -8.92 21.21
CA LYS A 25 1.40 -8.45 22.58
C LYS A 25 0.70 -9.49 23.46
N TYR A 26 -0.27 -10.22 22.91
CA TYR A 26 -1.05 -11.19 23.69
C TYR A 26 -0.54 -12.63 23.54
N LEU A 27 -0.19 -13.03 22.33
CA LEU A 27 0.30 -14.41 22.07
C LEU A 27 1.82 -14.53 22.20
N HIS A 28 2.54 -13.40 22.39
CA HIS A 28 4.00 -13.37 22.51
C HIS A 28 4.71 -14.11 21.39
N ALA A 29 4.13 -14.09 20.17
CA ALA A 29 4.73 -14.71 19.00
C ALA A 29 6.08 -14.09 18.69
N ASP A 30 7.00 -14.85 18.08
CA ASP A 30 8.28 -14.31 17.67
C ASP A 30 8.09 -13.15 16.68
N ALA A 31 8.51 -11.96 17.14
CA ALA A 31 8.28 -10.73 16.40
C ALA A 31 9.00 -10.71 15.05
N ARG A 32 10.15 -11.39 14.94
CA ARG A 32 10.92 -11.48 13.70
C ARG A 32 10.18 -12.33 12.67
N SER A 33 9.81 -13.55 13.03
CA SER A 33 9.07 -14.46 12.14
C SER A 33 7.74 -13.86 11.71
N TYR A 34 7.04 -13.17 12.63
CA TYR A 34 5.80 -12.47 12.31
C TYR A 34 6.01 -11.37 11.26
N ILE A 35 7.04 -10.52 11.42
CA ILE A 35 7.33 -9.45 10.48
C ILE A 35 7.75 -10.00 9.13
N GLN A 36 8.61 -11.02 9.08
CA GLN A 36 9.00 -11.67 7.84
C GLN A 36 7.79 -12.22 7.08
N ALA A 37 6.92 -12.97 7.75
CA ALA A 37 5.70 -13.51 7.15
C ALA A 37 4.75 -12.39 6.68
N SER A 38 4.56 -11.35 7.50
CA SER A 38 3.69 -10.22 7.19
C SER A 38 4.18 -9.41 5.99
N LEU A 39 5.49 -9.17 5.90
CA LEU A 39 6.12 -8.51 4.75
C LEU A 39 6.02 -9.36 3.49
N ALA A 40 6.29 -10.66 3.58
CA ALA A 40 6.17 -11.57 2.46
C ALA A 40 4.74 -11.63 1.92
N LEU A 41 3.75 -11.80 2.79
CA LEU A 41 2.33 -11.85 2.41
C LEU A 41 1.85 -10.54 1.76
N ARG A 42 2.44 -9.40 2.10
CA ARG A 42 2.07 -8.12 1.52
C ARG A 42 2.83 -7.81 0.24
N TYR A 43 4.14 -7.98 0.25
CA TYR A 43 4.98 -7.51 -0.86
C TYR A 43 5.12 -8.51 -2.00
N VAL A 44 5.11 -9.81 -1.73
CA VAL A 44 5.20 -10.80 -2.81
C VAL A 44 4.01 -10.68 -3.78
N PRO A 45 2.74 -10.68 -3.33
CA PRO A 45 1.62 -10.47 -4.25
C PRO A 45 1.65 -9.08 -4.90
N PHE A 46 1.94 -8.03 -4.13
CA PHE A 46 2.00 -6.68 -4.64
C PHE A 46 2.97 -6.55 -5.82
N PHE A 47 4.21 -6.98 -5.67
CA PHE A 47 5.20 -6.91 -6.74
C PHE A 47 4.91 -7.88 -7.88
N SER A 48 4.32 -9.04 -7.60
CA SER A 48 3.90 -9.98 -8.64
C SER A 48 2.82 -9.40 -9.55
N TYR A 49 1.87 -8.63 -8.99
CA TYR A 49 0.86 -7.93 -9.80
C TYR A 49 1.41 -6.70 -10.51
N TYR A 50 2.35 -5.98 -9.90
CA TYR A 50 2.92 -4.77 -10.50
C TYR A 50 3.77 -5.06 -11.74
N LEU A 51 4.48 -6.18 -11.78
CA LEU A 51 5.35 -6.54 -12.89
C LEU A 51 4.62 -6.57 -14.25
N PRO A 52 3.52 -7.33 -14.43
CA PRO A 52 2.82 -7.35 -15.71
C PRO A 52 2.26 -5.98 -16.11
N PHE A 53 1.82 -5.16 -15.15
CA PHE A 53 1.36 -3.80 -15.44
C PHE A 53 2.48 -2.89 -15.95
N LEU A 54 3.67 -2.96 -15.38
CA LEU A 54 4.81 -2.17 -15.83
C LEU A 54 5.34 -2.64 -17.19
N LEU A 55 5.33 -3.94 -17.45
CA LEU A 55 5.67 -4.47 -18.76
C LEU A 55 4.64 -4.08 -19.82
N LEU A 56 3.36 -4.15 -19.50
CA LEU A 56 2.28 -3.70 -20.37
C LEU A 56 2.39 -2.20 -20.66
N ALA A 57 2.64 -1.39 -19.62
CA ALA A 57 2.84 0.04 -19.79
C ALA A 57 4.04 0.33 -20.70
N ALA A 58 5.19 -0.31 -20.50
CA ALA A 58 6.33 -0.15 -21.36
C ALA A 58 5.99 -0.48 -22.83
N TRP A 59 5.26 -1.56 -23.06
CA TRP A 59 4.82 -1.95 -24.40
C TRP A 59 3.87 -0.92 -25.03
N LEU A 60 2.87 -0.44 -24.28
CA LEU A 60 1.89 0.54 -24.77
C LEU A 60 2.54 1.90 -25.14
N PHE A 61 3.54 2.32 -24.39
CA PHE A 61 4.28 3.57 -24.67
C PHE A 61 5.46 3.39 -25.65
N GLY A 62 5.59 2.20 -26.28
CA GLY A 62 6.68 1.94 -27.23
C GLY A 62 8.07 1.86 -26.59
N ALA A 63 8.14 1.76 -25.27
CA ALA A 63 9.40 1.60 -24.55
C ALA A 63 9.84 0.12 -24.56
N PRO A 64 11.14 -0.17 -24.57
CA PRO A 64 11.63 -1.54 -24.51
C PRO A 64 11.24 -2.20 -23.17
N LEU A 65 10.82 -3.46 -23.22
CA LEU A 65 10.29 -4.19 -22.04
C LEU A 65 11.28 -4.24 -20.86
N TRP A 66 12.59 -4.20 -21.14
CA TRP A 66 13.59 -4.15 -20.07
C TRP A 66 13.45 -2.91 -19.17
N GLN A 67 12.97 -1.77 -19.71
CA GLN A 67 12.72 -0.57 -18.90
C GLN A 67 11.56 -0.78 -17.93
N GLY A 68 10.53 -1.52 -18.35
CA GLY A 68 9.45 -1.93 -17.44
C GLY A 68 9.96 -2.82 -16.30
N ALA A 69 10.81 -3.80 -16.63
CA ALA A 69 11.46 -4.65 -15.63
C ALA A 69 12.40 -3.86 -14.71
N ALA A 70 13.19 -2.94 -15.26
CA ALA A 70 14.05 -2.05 -14.48
C ALA A 70 13.24 -1.17 -13.52
N ALA A 71 12.14 -0.58 -13.97
CA ALA A 71 11.24 0.20 -13.12
C ALA A 71 10.67 -0.63 -11.98
N TRP A 72 10.33 -1.89 -12.23
CA TRP A 72 9.89 -2.82 -11.19
C TRP A 72 10.96 -3.08 -10.14
N VAL A 73 12.22 -3.35 -10.56
CA VAL A 73 13.36 -3.53 -9.65
C VAL A 73 13.59 -2.28 -8.81
N LEU A 74 13.55 -1.10 -9.42
CA LEU A 74 13.72 0.18 -8.72
C LEU A 74 12.61 0.40 -7.69
N LEU A 75 11.34 0.16 -8.03
CA LEU A 75 10.22 0.27 -7.09
C LEU A 75 10.39 -0.67 -5.89
N ALA A 76 10.79 -1.91 -6.14
CA ALA A 76 11.03 -2.88 -5.09
C ALA A 76 12.20 -2.43 -4.18
N ALA A 77 13.30 -1.98 -4.77
CA ALA A 77 14.46 -1.49 -4.04
C ALA A 77 14.10 -0.26 -3.18
N PHE A 78 13.45 0.74 -3.75
CA PHE A 78 13.01 1.93 -3.00
C PHE A 78 12.06 1.58 -1.87
N ARG A 79 11.16 0.62 -2.06
CA ARG A 79 10.25 0.19 -0.99
C ARG A 79 11.00 -0.47 0.17
N MET A 80 11.97 -1.33 -0.12
CA MET A 80 12.77 -1.97 0.92
C MET A 80 13.69 -0.96 1.63
N MET A 81 14.26 -0.02 0.91
CA MET A 81 15.05 1.08 1.48
C MET A 81 14.20 1.95 2.41
N SER A 82 12.97 2.26 2.03
CA SER A 82 12.04 3.03 2.87
C SER A 82 11.68 2.31 4.17
N GLU A 83 11.37 1.01 4.13
CA GLU A 83 11.10 0.23 5.34
C GLU A 83 12.33 0.18 6.26
N ALA A 84 13.53 -0.02 5.68
CA ALA A 84 14.78 0.00 6.44
C ALA A 84 15.07 1.37 7.07
N PHE A 85 14.80 2.45 6.33
CA PHE A 85 14.93 3.82 6.82
C PHE A 85 14.01 4.08 8.02
N HIS A 86 12.74 3.72 7.92
CA HIS A 86 11.81 3.87 9.05
C HIS A 86 12.25 3.05 10.27
N LEU A 87 12.76 1.83 10.06
CA LEU A 87 13.27 0.99 11.12
C LEU A 87 14.53 1.58 11.76
N PHE A 88 15.45 2.11 10.95
CA PHE A 88 16.66 2.77 11.42
C PHE A 88 16.35 4.03 12.25
N VAL A 89 15.44 4.88 11.76
CA VAL A 89 15.05 6.09 12.50
C VAL A 89 14.36 5.73 13.82
N PHE A 90 13.48 4.74 13.80
CA PHE A 90 12.84 4.25 15.02
C PHE A 90 13.88 3.70 16.01
N ASP A 91 14.91 3.02 15.52
CA ASP A 91 15.98 2.49 16.37
C ASP A 91 16.76 3.60 17.09
N ARG A 92 17.00 4.71 16.41
CA ARG A 92 17.74 5.87 16.91
C ARG A 92 16.92 6.80 17.79
N THR A 93 15.67 7.04 17.42
CA THR A 93 14.83 8.08 18.06
C THR A 93 13.73 7.53 18.95
N GLY A 94 13.39 6.25 18.82
CA GLY A 94 12.23 5.63 19.47
C GLY A 94 10.88 6.14 18.95
N ARG A 95 10.87 7.02 17.93
CA ARG A 95 9.66 7.62 17.36
C ARG A 95 9.28 6.96 16.04
N VAL A 96 8.00 6.69 15.87
CA VAL A 96 7.45 6.17 14.61
C VAL A 96 7.15 7.36 13.70
N LEU A 97 8.00 7.61 12.71
CA LEU A 97 7.87 8.76 11.79
C LEU A 97 6.52 8.82 11.09
N VAL A 98 6.04 7.68 10.60
CA VAL A 98 4.80 7.58 9.82
C VAL A 98 3.56 8.06 10.59
N ARG A 99 3.63 8.09 11.94
CA ARG A 99 2.54 8.63 12.77
C ARG A 99 2.62 10.14 12.95
N SER A 100 3.74 10.75 12.60
CA SER A 100 3.94 12.20 12.74
C SER A 100 3.26 12.92 11.57
N THR A 101 2.28 13.76 11.89
CA THR A 101 1.63 14.63 10.89
C THR A 101 2.63 15.53 10.16
N GLY A 102 3.66 16.04 10.88
CA GLY A 102 4.71 16.86 10.28
C GLY A 102 5.54 16.10 9.24
N TYR A 103 5.84 14.82 9.49
CA TYR A 103 6.52 13.99 8.51
C TYR A 103 5.66 13.74 7.27
N ALA A 104 4.38 13.47 7.44
CA ALA A 104 3.46 13.30 6.31
C ALA A 104 3.41 14.55 5.42
N TRP A 105 3.28 15.74 6.05
CA TRP A 105 3.33 17.02 5.32
C TRP A 105 4.67 17.27 4.65
N LEU A 106 5.78 16.91 5.29
CA LEU A 106 7.11 17.04 4.70
C LEU A 106 7.24 16.17 3.44
N VAL A 107 6.82 14.90 3.49
CA VAL A 107 6.84 14.00 2.32
C VAL A 107 5.99 14.56 1.18
N ILE A 108 4.78 15.08 1.49
CA ILE A 108 3.89 15.71 0.51
C ILE A 108 4.55 16.97 -0.08
N ALA A 109 5.09 17.85 0.75
CA ALA A 109 5.72 19.09 0.32
C ALA A 109 6.94 18.83 -0.57
N VAL A 110 7.82 17.90 -0.18
CA VAL A 110 8.97 17.49 -1.00
C VAL A 110 8.52 16.89 -2.33
N GLY A 111 7.44 16.10 -2.30
CA GLY A 111 6.87 15.53 -3.51
C GLY A 111 6.31 16.55 -4.47
N LEU A 112 5.54 17.48 -3.97
CA LEU A 112 4.97 18.57 -4.77
C LEU A 112 6.08 19.50 -5.29
N ALA A 113 7.04 19.87 -4.44
CA ALA A 113 8.18 20.69 -4.85
C ALA A 113 8.99 19.98 -5.95
N GLY A 114 9.32 18.71 -5.78
CA GLY A 114 10.04 17.93 -6.79
C GLY A 114 9.26 17.74 -8.10
N ALA A 115 7.95 17.71 -8.07
CA ALA A 115 7.14 17.58 -9.28
C ALA A 115 6.94 18.89 -10.03
N TYR A 116 6.74 20.00 -9.32
CA TYR A 116 6.29 21.26 -9.93
C TYR A 116 7.38 22.33 -10.04
N VAL A 117 8.30 22.41 -9.06
CA VAL A 117 9.32 23.49 -9.07
C VAL A 117 10.25 23.41 -10.29
N PRO A 118 10.82 22.25 -10.67
CA PRO A 118 11.72 22.20 -11.82
C PRO A 118 11.05 22.60 -13.14
N PRO A 119 9.85 22.11 -13.50
CA PRO A 119 9.16 22.57 -14.70
C PRO A 119 8.86 24.08 -14.69
N LEU A 120 8.49 24.64 -13.52
CA LEU A 120 8.26 26.07 -13.38
C LEU A 120 9.53 26.92 -13.61
N LEU A 121 10.70 26.34 -13.32
CA LEU A 121 12.00 26.95 -13.57
C LEU A 121 12.53 26.65 -14.98
N GLY A 122 11.75 25.99 -15.84
CA GLY A 122 12.19 25.59 -17.18
C GLY A 122 13.27 24.51 -17.19
N LEU A 123 13.40 23.74 -16.11
CA LEU A 123 14.39 22.65 -15.99
C LEU A 123 13.75 21.32 -16.39
N ASP A 124 14.22 20.74 -17.49
CA ASP A 124 13.82 19.42 -17.97
C ASP A 124 14.53 18.28 -17.20
N TRP A 125 14.56 18.40 -15.88
CA TRP A 125 15.27 17.47 -15.01
C TRP A 125 14.69 16.04 -15.02
N HIS A 126 13.41 15.91 -15.36
CA HIS A 126 12.72 14.62 -15.39
C HIS A 126 13.32 13.65 -16.42
N MET A 127 13.77 14.15 -17.57
CA MET A 127 14.46 13.32 -18.58
C MET A 127 15.84 12.89 -18.09
N GLY A 128 16.59 13.80 -17.47
CA GLY A 128 17.89 13.49 -16.86
C GLY A 128 17.76 12.50 -15.69
N LEU A 129 16.74 12.66 -14.85
CA LEU A 129 16.47 11.73 -13.75
C LEU A 129 16.05 10.34 -14.27
N ALA A 130 15.19 10.29 -15.29
CA ALA A 130 14.80 9.03 -15.91
C ALA A 130 16.01 8.32 -16.53
N ALA A 131 16.85 9.03 -17.28
CA ALA A 131 18.07 8.50 -17.85
C ALA A 131 19.04 7.99 -16.77
N PHE A 132 19.20 8.74 -15.68
CA PHE A 132 20.01 8.32 -14.53
C PHE A 132 19.47 7.06 -13.86
N LEU A 133 18.19 7.02 -13.55
CA LEU A 133 17.57 5.87 -12.88
C LEU A 133 17.57 4.61 -13.75
N LEU A 134 17.37 4.75 -15.05
CA LEU A 134 17.39 3.64 -16.01
C LEU A 134 18.79 3.25 -16.49
N HIS A 135 19.82 3.96 -16.04
CA HIS A 135 21.20 3.57 -16.35
C HIS A 135 21.54 2.24 -15.65
N PRO A 136 22.17 1.26 -16.35
CA PRO A 136 22.44 -0.06 -15.78
C PRO A 136 23.21 -0.04 -14.46
N ALA A 137 24.17 0.87 -14.31
CA ALA A 137 24.93 1.02 -13.08
C ALA A 137 24.04 1.52 -11.92
N SER A 138 23.08 2.42 -12.19
CA SER A 138 22.13 2.90 -11.18
C SER A 138 21.17 1.79 -10.78
N ILE A 139 20.62 1.05 -11.73
CA ILE A 139 19.71 -0.07 -11.47
C ILE A 139 20.41 -1.10 -10.57
N SER A 140 21.66 -1.48 -10.91
CA SER A 140 22.42 -2.45 -10.11
C SER A 140 22.75 -1.93 -8.71
N ALA A 141 23.11 -0.66 -8.59
CA ALA A 141 23.38 -0.02 -7.29
C ALA A 141 22.13 0.02 -6.40
N PHE A 142 20.99 0.46 -6.93
CA PHE A 142 19.72 0.47 -6.20
C PHE A 142 19.21 -0.94 -5.87
N ALA A 143 19.36 -1.90 -6.78
CA ALA A 143 19.02 -3.30 -6.53
C ALA A 143 19.87 -3.89 -5.38
N ALA A 144 21.18 -3.63 -5.38
CA ALA A 144 22.07 -4.06 -4.31
C ALA A 144 21.72 -3.39 -2.97
N ALA A 145 21.47 -2.09 -2.97
CA ALA A 145 21.05 -1.36 -1.77
C ALA A 145 19.69 -1.89 -1.24
N GLY A 146 18.72 -2.13 -2.12
CA GLY A 146 17.44 -2.72 -1.76
C GLY A 146 17.56 -4.13 -1.18
N ALA A 147 18.42 -4.97 -1.76
CA ALA A 147 18.71 -6.31 -1.26
C ALA A 147 19.39 -6.28 0.12
N LEU A 148 20.34 -5.38 0.33
CA LEU A 148 20.96 -5.17 1.65
C LEU A 148 19.96 -4.69 2.69
N CYS A 149 19.05 -3.78 2.31
CA CYS A 149 17.98 -3.31 3.19
C CYS A 149 16.99 -4.45 3.51
N LEU A 150 16.63 -5.26 2.54
CA LEU A 150 15.79 -6.44 2.75
C LEU A 150 16.47 -7.44 3.70
N TYR A 151 17.76 -7.71 3.49
CA TYR A 151 18.54 -8.56 4.40
C TYR A 151 18.59 -7.98 5.82
N TYR A 152 18.81 -6.68 5.95
CA TYR A 152 18.79 -6.00 7.25
C TYR A 152 17.44 -6.17 7.95
N ILE A 153 16.34 -5.93 7.26
CA ILE A 153 14.97 -6.10 7.80
C ILE A 153 14.71 -7.56 8.15
N ALA A 154 15.05 -8.51 7.27
CA ALA A 154 14.71 -9.91 7.46
C ALA A 154 15.61 -10.61 8.50
N ALA A 155 16.89 -10.37 8.44
CA ALA A 155 17.89 -11.13 9.20
C ALA A 155 18.72 -10.28 10.17
N GLY A 156 19.07 -9.06 9.80
CA GLY A 156 20.07 -8.25 10.48
C GLY A 156 19.56 -7.45 11.68
N TYR A 157 18.26 -7.17 11.80
CA TYR A 157 17.78 -6.30 12.87
C TYR A 157 17.54 -7.04 14.19
N PRO A 158 18.31 -6.74 15.26
CA PRO A 158 18.20 -7.45 16.54
C PRO A 158 17.10 -6.91 17.46
N GLY A 159 16.50 -5.77 17.10
CA GLY A 159 15.61 -5.02 17.98
C GLY A 159 14.14 -5.46 17.97
N TYR A 160 13.73 -6.42 17.14
CA TYR A 160 12.32 -6.81 16.99
C TYR A 160 11.67 -7.20 18.31
N ALA A 161 12.30 -8.09 19.09
CA ALA A 161 11.72 -8.60 20.32
C ALA A 161 11.51 -7.52 21.40
N ARG A 162 12.43 -6.55 21.47
CA ARG A 162 12.40 -5.53 22.54
C ARG A 162 11.67 -4.26 22.15
N LYS A 163 11.86 -3.79 20.90
CA LYS A 163 11.42 -2.45 20.48
C LYS A 163 10.09 -2.46 19.76
N LEU A 164 9.81 -3.51 18.98
CA LEU A 164 8.58 -3.57 18.21
C LEU A 164 7.31 -3.62 19.08
N PRO A 165 7.21 -4.41 20.16
CA PRO A 165 6.05 -4.38 21.04
C PRO A 165 5.80 -3.00 21.67
N ARG A 166 6.86 -2.23 21.92
CA ARG A 166 6.76 -0.85 22.43
C ARG A 166 6.19 0.13 21.41
N SER A 167 6.36 -0.14 20.12
CA SER A 167 5.77 0.67 19.06
C SER A 167 4.27 0.40 18.89
N LEU A 168 3.72 -0.68 19.47
CA LEU A 168 2.32 -1.05 19.39
C LEU A 168 1.52 -0.28 20.45
N ASP A 169 1.13 0.94 20.10
CA ASP A 169 0.29 1.78 20.95
C ASP A 169 -1.17 1.36 20.82
N LEU A 170 -1.69 0.82 21.93
CA LEU A 170 -3.09 0.36 22.01
C LEU A 170 -4.06 1.54 21.92
N ASN A 171 -3.69 2.70 22.50
CA ASN A 171 -4.51 3.90 22.44
C ASN A 171 -4.64 4.43 21.01
N PHE A 172 -3.53 4.37 20.25
CA PHE A 172 -3.56 4.71 18.82
C PHE A 172 -4.47 3.74 18.04
N LEU A 173 -4.38 2.44 18.31
CA LEU A 173 -5.26 1.46 17.68
C LEU A 173 -6.73 1.72 18.02
N LEU A 174 -7.06 1.91 19.30
CA LEU A 174 -8.42 2.20 19.75
C LEU A 174 -8.95 3.51 19.15
N SER A 175 -8.16 4.57 19.15
CA SER A 175 -8.57 5.84 18.55
C SER A 175 -8.78 5.75 17.05
N SER A 176 -7.94 5.00 16.33
CA SER A 176 -8.12 4.77 14.89
C SER A 176 -9.37 3.94 14.59
N MET A 177 -9.65 2.94 15.43
CA MET A 177 -10.86 2.13 15.33
C MET A 177 -12.12 2.94 15.63
N LEU A 178 -12.10 3.77 16.67
CA LEU A 178 -13.22 4.65 16.99
C LEU A 178 -13.49 5.65 15.86
N LYS A 179 -12.44 6.24 15.29
CA LYS A 179 -12.58 7.11 14.11
C LYS A 179 -13.15 6.38 12.89
N THR A 180 -12.71 5.15 12.65
CA THR A 180 -13.24 4.33 11.56
C THR A 180 -14.68 3.91 11.85
N ALA A 181 -14.99 3.49 13.07
CA ALA A 181 -16.32 3.10 13.49
C ALA A 181 -17.28 4.30 13.44
N SER A 182 -16.88 5.47 13.94
CA SER A 182 -17.70 6.67 13.85
C SER A 182 -17.93 7.12 12.40
N GLY A 183 -16.88 7.04 11.56
CA GLY A 183 -16.99 7.35 10.13
C GLY A 183 -17.83 6.36 9.34
N SER A 184 -17.80 5.07 9.70
CA SER A 184 -18.62 4.03 9.06
C SER A 184 -20.07 4.05 9.58
N SER A 185 -20.29 4.27 10.88
CA SER A 185 -21.64 4.33 11.46
C SER A 185 -22.49 5.44 10.84
N PHE A 186 -21.91 6.61 10.55
CA PHE A 186 -22.64 7.67 9.86
C PHE A 186 -22.89 7.40 8.38
N LYS A 187 -22.04 6.61 7.72
CA LYS A 187 -22.25 6.21 6.31
C LYS A 187 -23.13 4.97 6.17
N GLU A 188 -23.11 4.05 7.13
CA GLU A 188 -23.95 2.85 7.12
C GLU A 188 -25.41 3.13 7.50
N VAL A 189 -25.66 4.14 8.32
CA VAL A 189 -27.03 4.57 8.67
C VAL A 189 -27.76 5.20 7.49
N GLU A 190 -27.05 5.66 6.47
CA GLU A 190 -27.61 6.10 5.18
C GLU A 190 -27.85 4.97 4.15
N VAL A 191 -27.68 3.71 4.52
CA VAL A 191 -28.13 2.59 3.69
C VAL A 191 -29.66 2.63 3.69
N ARG A 192 -30.22 3.26 2.66
CA ARG A 192 -31.66 3.24 2.42
C ARG A 192 -32.12 1.79 2.48
N GLU A 193 -33.11 1.49 3.32
CA GLU A 193 -33.71 0.16 3.43
C GLU A 193 -34.11 -0.40 2.07
N ALA A 194 -34.45 0.46 1.12
CA ALA A 194 -34.71 0.13 -0.27
C ALA A 194 -33.51 -0.51 -1.03
N ASP A 195 -32.25 -0.21 -0.65
CA ASP A 195 -31.05 -0.81 -1.30
C ASP A 195 -30.70 -2.19 -0.70
N ALA A 196 -31.26 -2.53 0.44
CA ALA A 196 -31.07 -3.82 1.12
C ALA A 196 -32.23 -4.82 0.81
N ALA A 197 -33.31 -4.37 0.21
CA ALA A 197 -34.44 -5.21 -0.14
C ALA A 197 -34.09 -6.13 -1.31
N LEU A 198 -34.08 -7.43 -1.04
CA LEU A 198 -33.90 -8.45 -2.08
C LEU A 198 -35.24 -8.67 -2.80
N SER A 199 -35.20 -8.78 -4.14
CA SER A 199 -36.37 -9.15 -4.90
C SER A 199 -36.86 -10.55 -4.54
N SER A 200 -38.14 -10.81 -4.61
CA SER A 200 -38.74 -12.11 -4.31
C SER A 200 -38.15 -13.24 -5.17
N GLU A 201 -37.76 -12.96 -6.40
CA GLU A 201 -37.06 -13.90 -7.28
C GLU A 201 -35.65 -14.25 -6.79
N ALA A 202 -34.90 -13.27 -6.29
CA ALA A 202 -33.58 -13.50 -5.74
C ALA A 202 -33.65 -14.36 -4.46
N LEU A 203 -34.66 -14.09 -3.61
CA LEU A 203 -34.91 -14.90 -2.41
C LEU A 203 -35.28 -16.35 -2.75
N ALA A 204 -36.14 -16.58 -3.77
CA ALA A 204 -36.52 -17.93 -4.19
C ALA A 204 -35.33 -18.73 -4.75
N LYS A 205 -34.37 -18.08 -5.44
CA LYS A 205 -33.11 -18.72 -5.86
C LYS A 205 -32.20 -19.06 -4.71
N LEU A 206 -32.12 -18.20 -3.70
CA LEU A 206 -31.29 -18.40 -2.54
C LEU A 206 -31.80 -19.51 -1.63
N GLN A 207 -33.11 -19.70 -1.52
CA GLN A 207 -33.72 -20.76 -0.69
C GLN A 207 -33.36 -22.19 -1.14
N ARG A 208 -32.85 -22.37 -2.37
CA ARG A 208 -32.36 -23.68 -2.86
C ARG A 208 -30.97 -24.04 -2.32
N LEU A 209 -30.24 -23.07 -1.79
CA LEU A 209 -28.91 -23.29 -1.21
C LEU A 209 -29.04 -23.64 0.28
N LYS A 210 -28.09 -24.42 0.81
CA LYS A 210 -28.08 -24.85 2.21
C LYS A 210 -26.75 -24.50 2.88
N GLY A 211 -26.80 -24.26 4.19
CA GLY A 211 -25.62 -24.03 5.02
C GLY A 211 -24.84 -22.76 4.65
N TYR A 212 -23.51 -22.87 4.58
CA TYR A 212 -22.63 -21.73 4.31
C TYR A 212 -22.81 -21.14 2.93
N ASP A 213 -23.19 -21.93 1.92
CA ASP A 213 -23.43 -21.43 0.56
C ASP A 213 -24.63 -20.49 0.52
N TYR A 214 -25.68 -20.80 1.29
CA TYR A 214 -26.84 -19.90 1.47
C TYR A 214 -26.41 -18.57 2.11
N LEU A 215 -25.63 -18.61 3.20
CA LEU A 215 -25.17 -17.42 3.91
C LEU A 215 -24.27 -16.55 3.05
N ASN A 216 -23.34 -17.13 2.33
CA ASN A 216 -22.45 -16.42 1.42
C ASN A 216 -23.23 -15.77 0.27
N ALA A 217 -24.12 -16.53 -0.37
CA ALA A 217 -24.92 -16.03 -1.47
C ALA A 217 -25.88 -14.91 -1.02
N LEU A 218 -26.46 -15.03 0.18
CA LEU A 218 -27.29 -13.99 0.80
C LEU A 218 -26.48 -12.73 1.10
N PHE A 219 -25.28 -12.88 1.64
CA PHE A 219 -24.36 -11.77 1.93
C PHE A 219 -23.99 -11.03 0.64
N PHE A 220 -23.56 -11.73 -0.40
CA PHE A 220 -23.21 -11.12 -1.68
C PHE A 220 -24.42 -10.50 -2.38
N ALA A 221 -25.59 -11.13 -2.33
CA ALA A 221 -26.81 -10.57 -2.93
C ALA A 221 -27.21 -9.25 -2.25
N ARG A 222 -27.07 -9.17 -0.92
CA ARG A 222 -27.42 -7.98 -0.12
C ARG A 222 -26.40 -6.85 -0.27
N HIS A 223 -25.12 -7.19 -0.34
CA HIS A 223 -24.02 -6.20 -0.35
C HIS A 223 -23.42 -5.97 -1.73
N ARG A 224 -23.92 -6.64 -2.78
CA ARG A 224 -23.39 -6.56 -4.15
C ARG A 224 -23.19 -5.12 -4.64
N ARG A 225 -24.18 -4.27 -4.43
CA ARG A 225 -24.11 -2.85 -4.85
C ARG A 225 -23.04 -2.09 -4.06
N GLN A 226 -22.94 -2.34 -2.77
CA GLN A 226 -21.95 -1.69 -1.89
C GLN A 226 -20.52 -2.16 -2.22
N LEU A 227 -20.35 -3.42 -2.58
CA LEU A 227 -19.07 -3.98 -2.97
C LEU A 227 -18.62 -3.54 -4.37
N LEU A 228 -19.55 -3.49 -5.34
CA LEU A 228 -19.22 -3.16 -6.72
C LEU A 228 -19.12 -1.66 -7.00
N ARG A 229 -19.92 -0.82 -6.35
CA ARG A 229 -19.87 0.64 -6.55
C ARG A 229 -18.46 1.25 -6.38
N PRO A 230 -17.73 0.99 -5.28
CA PRO A 230 -16.38 1.56 -5.11
C PRO A 230 -15.40 1.06 -6.18
N VAL A 231 -15.57 -0.17 -6.65
CA VAL A 231 -14.73 -0.77 -7.69
C VAL A 231 -14.98 -0.06 -9.02
N TRP A 232 -16.24 0.15 -9.39
CA TRP A 232 -16.59 0.85 -10.62
C TRP A 232 -16.15 2.31 -10.63
N TYR A 233 -16.29 3.03 -9.51
CA TYR A 233 -15.78 4.40 -9.41
C TYR A 233 -14.27 4.48 -9.55
N ARG A 234 -13.54 3.54 -8.96
CA ARG A 234 -12.06 3.48 -9.09
C ARG A 234 -11.64 3.14 -10.52
N LEU A 235 -12.31 2.19 -11.16
CA LEU A 235 -12.04 1.84 -12.56
C LEU A 235 -12.36 3.00 -13.50
N ALA A 236 -13.49 3.68 -13.31
CA ALA A 236 -13.85 4.85 -14.10
C ALA A 236 -12.87 6.01 -13.91
N ALA A 237 -12.45 6.28 -12.67
CA ALA A 237 -11.45 7.30 -12.37
C ALA A 237 -10.08 6.96 -12.99
N ALA A 238 -9.67 5.69 -12.92
CA ALA A 238 -8.43 5.25 -13.55
C ALA A 238 -8.49 5.33 -15.08
N ALA A 239 -9.62 4.95 -15.69
CA ALA A 239 -9.83 5.07 -17.13
C ALA A 239 -9.81 6.53 -17.59
N LEU A 240 -10.47 7.43 -16.84
CA LEU A 240 -10.46 8.88 -17.13
C LEU A 240 -9.05 9.47 -16.99
N ALA A 241 -8.31 9.10 -15.93
CA ALA A 241 -6.94 9.55 -15.75
C ALA A 241 -6.03 9.05 -16.88
N PHE A 242 -6.20 7.81 -17.31
CA PHE A 242 -5.47 7.24 -18.44
C PHE A 242 -5.82 7.92 -19.77
N ALA A 243 -7.09 8.17 -20.03
CA ALA A 243 -7.54 8.89 -21.23
C ALA A 243 -7.02 10.33 -21.25
N ALA A 244 -7.03 11.03 -20.11
CA ALA A 244 -6.47 12.36 -20.00
C ALA A 244 -4.95 12.38 -20.25
N ALA A 245 -4.22 11.39 -19.72
CA ALA A 245 -2.78 11.26 -19.94
C ALA A 245 -2.42 10.88 -21.38
N ALA A 246 -3.29 10.18 -22.10
CA ALA A 246 -3.09 9.81 -23.50
C ALA A 246 -3.45 10.94 -24.48
N ALA A 247 -4.20 11.96 -24.02
CA ALA A 247 -4.59 13.13 -24.82
C ALA A 247 -3.63 14.32 -24.70
N LEU A 248 -2.68 14.26 -23.74
CA LEU A 248 -1.59 15.20 -23.53
C LEU A 248 -0.31 14.77 -24.24
#